data_e7d9118a59971487fed94174aee36e3b
#
_entry.id   e7d9118a59971487fed94174aee36e3b
#
_cell.length_a   1.000
_cell.length_b   1.000
_cell.length_c   1.000
_cell.angle_alpha   90.00
_cell.angle_beta   90.00
_cell.angle_gamma   90.00
#
_symmetry.space_group_name_H-M   'P 1'
#
loop_
_entity.id
_entity.type
_entity.pdbx_description
1 polymer ?
#
loop_
_entity_poly.entity_id
_entity_poly.type
_entity_poly.pdbx_seq_one_letter_code
_entity_poly.pdbx_strand_id
1 'polypeptide(L)'
;MLFCSGAFWGLMAPVGKDAMLHGIDGIDLVSFRVLGGAILFWLTSLFTKKEHVPVKDIFKFAAAGLFALVFNQCSYTIGLNMTSPSNSSIMTTSMPIFAMVLSFLILKEPITWKKALGVLMGCAGAVIIIMTSATAGNAKVGNIWGDLLCMSAQLSFALYLSLFKNLLSKYSLFTINKWMFLWATVLIWPFTISHVMSIDFAHVPMSTWWETGYVVLFGTYLGYICMMIGQK
;
A
#
# COMPACT_ATOMS: atom_id res chain seq x y z
N MET A 1 -1.56 -13.63 11.04
CA MET A 1 -1.14 -13.09 9.74
C MET A 1 -1.54 -11.62 9.57
N LEU A 2 -2.80 -11.21 9.80
CA LEU A 2 -3.21 -9.79 9.72
C LEU A 2 -2.46 -8.88 10.70
N PHE A 3 -2.15 -9.34 11.90
CA PHE A 3 -1.32 -8.61 12.85
C PHE A 3 0.09 -8.34 12.29
N CYS A 4 0.72 -9.33 11.65
CA CYS A 4 2.04 -9.15 11.05
C CYS A 4 2.01 -8.15 9.90
N SER A 5 1.00 -8.19 9.02
CA SER A 5 0.87 -7.20 7.94
C SER A 5 0.64 -5.79 8.50
N GLY A 6 -0.17 -5.66 9.55
CA GLY A 6 -0.39 -4.40 10.25
C GLY A 6 0.90 -3.84 10.87
N ALA A 7 1.73 -4.70 11.49
CA ALA A 7 3.01 -4.32 12.06
C ALA A 7 4.01 -3.86 10.96
N PHE A 8 4.11 -4.61 9.85
CA PHE A 8 4.98 -4.24 8.73
C PHE A 8 4.57 -2.90 8.09
N TRP A 9 3.28 -2.67 7.91
CA TRP A 9 2.78 -1.41 7.34
C TRP A 9 2.86 -0.25 8.33
N GLY A 10 2.66 -0.50 9.62
CA GLY A 10 2.81 0.51 10.66
C GLY A 10 4.23 1.05 10.75
N LEU A 11 5.24 0.16 10.68
CA LEU A 11 6.64 0.55 10.65
C LEU A 11 7.07 1.17 9.30
N MET A 12 6.35 0.90 8.22
CA MET A 12 6.70 1.43 6.90
C MET A 12 6.60 2.97 6.84
N ALA A 13 5.67 3.59 7.56
CA ALA A 13 5.50 5.04 7.54
C ALA A 13 6.72 5.78 8.11
N PRO A 14 7.21 5.49 9.33
CA PRO A 14 8.42 6.14 9.85
C PRO A 14 9.68 5.78 9.04
N VAL A 15 9.89 4.50 8.71
CA VAL A 15 11.06 4.05 7.95
C VAL A 15 11.09 4.65 6.54
N GLY A 16 9.94 4.64 5.83
CA GLY A 16 9.85 5.25 4.51
C GLY A 16 10.03 6.76 4.54
N LYS A 17 9.55 7.44 5.60
CA LYS A 17 9.76 8.89 5.77
C LYS A 17 11.23 9.22 6.02
N ASP A 18 11.93 8.41 6.79
CA ASP A 18 13.36 8.59 7.05
C ASP A 18 14.18 8.41 5.77
N ALA A 19 13.90 7.37 4.98
CA ALA A 19 14.51 7.17 3.67
C ALA A 19 14.31 8.38 2.73
N MET A 20 13.11 8.99 2.76
CA MET A 20 12.81 10.18 1.95
C MET A 20 13.57 11.43 2.40
N LEU A 21 14.02 11.51 3.65
CA LEU A 21 14.82 12.62 4.17
C LEU A 21 16.31 12.48 3.82
N HIS A 22 16.76 11.29 3.44
CA HIS A 22 18.17 10.96 3.25
C HIS A 22 18.52 10.58 1.80
N GLY A 23 17.84 11.18 0.81
CA GLY A 23 18.28 11.14 -0.59
C GLY A 23 17.52 10.18 -1.51
N ILE A 24 16.43 9.56 -1.03
CA ILE A 24 15.51 8.79 -1.87
C ILE A 24 14.12 9.46 -1.83
N ASP A 25 13.70 10.07 -2.91
CA ASP A 25 12.39 10.71 -3.01
C ASP A 25 11.25 9.69 -2.92
N GLY A 26 10.04 10.18 -2.60
CA GLY A 26 8.85 9.34 -2.51
C GLY A 26 8.53 8.60 -3.81
N ILE A 27 8.77 9.23 -4.96
CA ILE A 27 8.57 8.63 -6.29
C ILE A 27 9.58 7.49 -6.52
N ASP A 28 10.82 7.68 -6.11
CA ASP A 28 11.88 6.66 -6.21
C ASP A 28 11.55 5.47 -5.32
N LEU A 29 11.10 5.73 -4.08
CA LEU A 29 10.70 4.69 -3.15
C LEU A 29 9.56 3.84 -3.70
N VAL A 30 8.54 4.46 -4.33
CA VAL A 30 7.46 3.72 -5.02
C VAL A 30 8.02 2.88 -6.15
N SER A 31 8.94 3.41 -6.95
CA SER A 31 9.56 2.69 -8.07
C SER A 31 10.31 1.45 -7.59
N PHE A 32 11.13 1.57 -6.53
CA PHE A 32 11.81 0.42 -5.91
C PHE A 32 10.83 -0.60 -5.33
N ARG A 33 9.74 -0.15 -4.71
CA ARG A 33 8.70 -1.03 -4.17
C ARG A 33 8.02 -1.86 -5.24
N VAL A 34 7.64 -1.21 -6.36
CA VAL A 34 6.88 -1.89 -7.43
C VAL A 34 7.78 -2.86 -8.16
N LEU A 35 8.99 -2.44 -8.52
CA LEU A 35 9.97 -3.28 -9.19
C LEU A 35 10.43 -4.44 -8.29
N GLY A 36 10.83 -4.14 -7.06
CA GLY A 36 11.25 -5.17 -6.10
C GLY A 36 10.14 -6.17 -5.79
N GLY A 37 8.90 -5.68 -5.62
CA GLY A 37 7.73 -6.54 -5.49
C GLY A 37 7.51 -7.44 -6.71
N ALA A 38 7.60 -6.88 -7.93
CA ALA A 38 7.49 -7.65 -9.16
C ALA A 38 8.53 -8.76 -9.22
N ILE A 39 9.81 -8.44 -8.99
CA ILE A 39 10.91 -9.42 -8.98
C ILE A 39 10.64 -10.53 -7.95
N LEU A 40 10.32 -10.17 -6.70
CA LEU A 40 10.10 -11.14 -5.62
C LEU A 40 8.90 -12.05 -5.89
N PHE A 41 7.76 -11.51 -6.35
CA PHE A 41 6.59 -12.32 -6.67
C PHE A 41 6.79 -13.18 -7.91
N TRP A 42 7.53 -12.74 -8.92
CA TRP A 42 7.87 -13.56 -10.06
C TRP A 42 8.82 -14.70 -9.69
N LEU A 43 9.88 -14.41 -8.92
CA LEU A 43 10.80 -15.44 -8.41
C LEU A 43 10.04 -16.50 -7.58
N THR A 44 9.20 -16.06 -6.65
CA THR A 44 8.42 -16.98 -5.81
C THR A 44 7.42 -17.79 -6.65
N SER A 45 6.87 -17.19 -7.72
CA SER A 45 5.94 -17.91 -8.61
C SER A 45 6.57 -19.08 -9.36
N LEU A 46 7.90 -19.13 -9.46
CA LEU A 46 8.62 -20.27 -10.05
C LEU A 46 8.51 -21.53 -9.17
N PHE A 47 8.35 -21.36 -7.86
CA PHE A 47 8.23 -22.43 -6.87
C PHE A 47 6.78 -22.76 -6.49
N THR A 48 5.80 -22.06 -7.06
CA THR A 48 4.38 -22.28 -6.79
C THR A 48 3.69 -22.96 -7.98
N LYS A 49 2.50 -23.53 -7.75
CA LYS A 49 1.71 -24.14 -8.81
C LYS A 49 1.39 -23.12 -9.91
N LYS A 50 1.71 -23.47 -11.15
CA LYS A 50 1.39 -22.64 -12.32
C LYS A 50 -0.12 -22.63 -12.55
N GLU A 51 -0.72 -21.45 -12.53
CA GLU A 51 -2.12 -21.26 -12.87
C GLU A 51 -2.21 -20.67 -14.28
N HIS A 52 -3.13 -21.21 -15.09
CA HIS A 52 -3.42 -20.65 -16.41
C HIS A 52 -4.28 -19.40 -16.26
N VAL A 53 -3.76 -18.28 -16.71
CA VAL A 53 -4.45 -16.98 -16.65
C VAL A 53 -4.85 -16.58 -18.07
N PRO A 54 -6.15 -16.53 -18.40
CA PRO A 54 -6.62 -16.05 -19.69
C PRO A 54 -6.22 -14.58 -19.91
N VAL A 55 -5.98 -14.20 -21.16
CA VAL A 55 -5.57 -12.83 -21.54
C VAL A 55 -6.54 -11.76 -21.00
N LYS A 56 -7.84 -12.05 -21.00
CA LYS A 56 -8.85 -11.15 -20.42
C LYS A 56 -8.62 -10.84 -18.94
N ASP A 57 -8.18 -11.83 -18.15
CA ASP A 57 -7.93 -11.65 -16.73
C ASP A 57 -6.57 -10.97 -16.50
N ILE A 58 -5.60 -11.12 -17.42
CA ILE A 58 -4.34 -10.36 -17.40
C ILE A 58 -4.60 -8.84 -17.47
N PHE A 59 -5.51 -8.40 -18.35
CA PHE A 59 -5.90 -6.98 -18.39
C PHE A 59 -6.68 -6.52 -17.16
N LYS A 60 -7.47 -7.41 -16.55
CA LYS A 60 -8.11 -7.08 -15.26
C LYS A 60 -7.08 -6.92 -14.15
N PHE A 61 -5.99 -7.69 -14.16
CA PHE A 61 -4.88 -7.47 -13.24
C PHE A 61 -4.16 -6.14 -13.47
N ALA A 62 -4.10 -5.65 -14.72
CA ALA A 62 -3.59 -4.30 -14.99
C ALA A 62 -4.46 -3.23 -14.30
N ALA A 63 -5.79 -3.31 -14.46
CA ALA A 63 -6.70 -2.40 -13.78
C ALA A 63 -6.65 -2.55 -12.26
N ALA A 64 -6.59 -3.78 -11.74
CA ALA A 64 -6.41 -4.03 -10.31
C ALA A 64 -5.09 -3.45 -9.78
N GLY A 65 -3.98 -3.62 -10.52
CA GLY A 65 -2.68 -3.04 -10.20
C GLY A 65 -2.69 -1.50 -10.22
N LEU A 66 -3.44 -0.91 -11.14
CA LEU A 66 -3.61 0.55 -11.21
C LEU A 66 -4.22 1.10 -9.90
N PHE A 67 -5.30 0.50 -9.40
CA PHE A 67 -5.94 0.94 -8.16
C PHE A 67 -5.17 0.53 -6.91
N ALA A 68 -4.72 -0.72 -6.82
CA ALA A 68 -4.10 -1.26 -5.61
C ALA A 68 -2.65 -0.79 -5.40
N LEU A 69 -1.93 -0.53 -6.48
CA LEU A 69 -0.49 -0.23 -6.43
C LEU A 69 -0.20 1.18 -6.93
N VAL A 70 -0.56 1.50 -8.18
CA VAL A 70 -0.17 2.78 -8.77
C VAL A 70 -0.83 3.94 -8.01
N PHE A 71 -2.15 4.05 -8.04
CA PHE A 71 -2.85 5.13 -7.34
C PHE A 71 -2.67 5.07 -5.84
N ASN A 72 -2.79 3.89 -5.24
CA ASN A 72 -2.64 3.74 -3.80
C ASN A 72 -1.23 4.15 -3.34
N GLN A 73 -0.18 3.56 -3.90
CA GLN A 73 1.18 3.81 -3.42
C GLN A 73 1.69 5.20 -3.77
N CYS A 74 1.42 5.70 -4.99
CA CYS A 74 1.82 7.05 -5.37
C CYS A 74 1.12 8.09 -4.48
N SER A 75 -0.21 8.02 -4.33
CA SER A 75 -0.95 8.96 -3.49
C SER A 75 -0.51 8.90 -2.03
N TYR A 76 -0.32 7.68 -1.49
CA TYR A 76 0.15 7.52 -0.11
C TYR A 76 1.55 8.09 0.11
N THR A 77 2.49 7.78 -0.78
CA THR A 77 3.88 8.16 -0.60
C THR A 77 4.08 9.67 -0.83
N ILE A 78 3.44 10.24 -1.85
CA ILE A 78 3.43 11.69 -2.07
C ILE A 78 2.76 12.39 -0.87
N GLY A 79 1.62 11.87 -0.41
CA GLY A 79 0.91 12.38 0.77
C GLY A 79 1.78 12.32 2.03
N LEU A 80 2.44 11.20 2.28
CA LEU A 80 3.37 11.03 3.41
C LEU A 80 4.56 12.00 3.35
N ASN A 81 5.03 12.32 2.15
CA ASN A 81 6.09 13.32 1.99
C ASN A 81 5.61 14.73 2.41
N MET A 82 4.35 15.06 2.13
CA MET A 82 3.75 16.37 2.44
C MET A 82 3.23 16.50 3.87
N THR A 83 2.89 15.38 4.54
CA THR A 83 2.33 15.38 5.90
C THR A 83 3.23 14.65 6.91
N SER A 84 2.78 14.58 8.17
CA SER A 84 3.49 13.83 9.21
C SER A 84 3.13 12.33 9.18
N PRO A 85 4.03 11.44 9.64
CA PRO A 85 3.71 10.01 9.80
C PRO A 85 2.48 9.76 10.70
N SER A 86 2.28 10.60 11.72
CA SER A 86 1.11 10.52 12.61
C SER A 86 -0.18 10.80 11.85
N ASN A 87 -0.23 11.89 11.06
CA ASN A 87 -1.40 12.23 10.27
C ASN A 87 -1.68 11.18 9.19
N SER A 88 -0.67 10.72 8.47
CA SER A 88 -0.85 9.66 7.47
C SER A 88 -1.41 8.38 8.10
N SER A 89 -0.98 8.04 9.32
CA SER A 89 -1.51 6.90 10.06
C SER A 89 -2.99 7.09 10.45
N ILE A 90 -3.41 8.32 10.83
CA ILE A 90 -4.83 8.64 11.06
C ILE A 90 -5.62 8.45 9.77
N MET A 91 -5.11 8.95 8.65
CA MET A 91 -5.81 8.82 7.36
C MET A 91 -5.94 7.35 6.92
N THR A 92 -4.97 6.48 7.23
CA THR A 92 -5.08 5.05 6.93
C THR A 92 -6.21 4.34 7.69
N THR A 93 -6.65 4.85 8.83
CA THR A 93 -7.81 4.31 9.56
C THR A 93 -9.13 4.49 8.82
N SER A 94 -9.19 5.32 7.79
CA SER A 94 -10.37 5.49 6.93
C SER A 94 -10.61 4.29 6.00
N MET A 95 -9.61 3.45 5.75
CA MET A 95 -9.71 2.30 4.83
C MET A 95 -10.86 1.34 5.15
N PRO A 96 -11.08 0.88 6.40
CA PRO A 96 -12.22 0.01 6.71
C PRO A 96 -13.57 0.68 6.47
N ILE A 97 -13.66 2.01 6.65
CA ILE A 97 -14.89 2.78 6.36
C ILE A 97 -15.16 2.73 4.86
N PHE A 98 -14.19 3.08 4.03
CA PHE A 98 -14.33 3.01 2.58
C PHE A 98 -14.65 1.60 2.10
N ALA A 99 -13.97 0.59 2.63
CA ALA A 99 -14.22 -0.81 2.28
C ALA A 99 -15.66 -1.23 2.61
N MET A 100 -16.19 -0.83 3.76
CA MET A 100 -17.57 -1.13 4.17
C MET A 100 -18.57 -0.43 3.26
N VAL A 101 -18.40 0.87 2.97
CA VAL A 101 -19.30 1.66 2.12
C VAL A 101 -19.28 1.13 0.69
N LEU A 102 -18.10 0.88 0.12
CA LEU A 102 -17.96 0.38 -1.25
C LEU A 102 -18.45 -1.07 -1.38
N SER A 103 -18.25 -1.90 -0.37
CA SER A 103 -18.84 -3.26 -0.34
C SER A 103 -20.37 -3.22 -0.38
N PHE A 104 -20.99 -2.28 0.35
CA PHE A 104 -22.43 -2.08 0.27
C PHE A 104 -22.88 -1.57 -1.10
N LEU A 105 -22.20 -0.56 -1.66
CA LEU A 105 -22.62 0.07 -2.92
C LEU A 105 -22.35 -0.84 -4.14
N ILE A 106 -21.19 -1.50 -4.19
CA ILE A 106 -20.73 -2.26 -5.37
C ILE A 106 -21.16 -3.72 -5.28
N LEU A 107 -20.94 -4.35 -4.11
CA LEU A 107 -21.21 -5.78 -3.91
C LEU A 107 -22.63 -6.02 -3.37
N LYS A 108 -23.36 -4.96 -3.02
CA LYS A 108 -24.68 -5.03 -2.40
C LYS A 108 -24.72 -5.86 -1.11
N GLU A 109 -23.59 -5.94 -0.41
CA GLU A 109 -23.49 -6.61 0.87
C GLU A 109 -24.16 -5.77 1.97
N PRO A 110 -25.08 -6.32 2.78
CA PRO A 110 -25.73 -5.53 3.81
C PRO A 110 -24.74 -5.08 4.89
N ILE A 111 -24.83 -3.80 5.25
CA ILE A 111 -24.11 -3.26 6.40
C ILE A 111 -24.84 -3.71 7.65
N THR A 112 -24.31 -4.71 8.34
CA THR A 112 -24.87 -5.12 9.63
C THR A 112 -24.41 -4.16 10.72
N TRP A 113 -25.26 -3.92 11.71
CA TRP A 113 -24.94 -3.07 12.86
C TRP A 113 -23.65 -3.50 13.57
N LYS A 114 -23.40 -4.79 13.65
CA LYS A 114 -22.16 -5.34 14.24
C LYS A 114 -20.91 -4.94 13.44
N LYS A 115 -20.97 -4.98 12.11
CA LYS A 115 -19.86 -4.54 11.23
C LYS A 115 -19.63 -3.03 11.39
N ALA A 116 -20.69 -2.23 11.35
CA ALA A 116 -20.60 -0.78 11.50
C ALA A 116 -20.01 -0.39 12.85
N LEU A 117 -20.49 -0.98 13.94
CA LEU A 117 -19.99 -0.71 15.28
C LEU A 117 -18.52 -1.12 15.43
N GLY A 118 -18.13 -2.29 14.92
CA GLY A 118 -16.73 -2.75 14.95
C GLY A 118 -15.79 -1.82 14.19
N VAL A 119 -16.17 -1.35 13.01
CA VAL A 119 -15.39 -0.38 12.21
C VAL A 119 -15.27 0.95 12.96
N LEU A 120 -16.39 1.48 13.49
CA LEU A 120 -16.37 2.75 14.24
C LEU A 120 -15.50 2.66 15.49
N MET A 121 -15.63 1.59 16.28
CA MET A 121 -14.80 1.39 17.48
C MET A 121 -13.30 1.25 17.13
N GLY A 122 -12.98 0.48 16.08
CA GLY A 122 -11.60 0.31 15.63
C GLY A 122 -10.98 1.63 15.17
N CYS A 123 -11.70 2.40 14.36
CA CYS A 123 -11.26 3.73 13.90
C CYS A 123 -11.12 4.72 15.07
N ALA A 124 -12.09 4.77 15.97
CA ALA A 124 -12.02 5.64 17.15
C ALA A 124 -10.83 5.30 18.04
N GLY A 125 -10.60 4.01 18.32
CA GLY A 125 -9.43 3.56 19.08
C GLY A 125 -8.11 3.94 18.42
N ALA A 126 -7.98 3.75 17.11
CA ALA A 126 -6.78 4.13 16.38
C ALA A 126 -6.55 5.65 16.42
N VAL A 127 -7.59 6.46 16.20
CA VAL A 127 -7.50 7.94 16.28
C VAL A 127 -7.08 8.39 17.67
N ILE A 128 -7.67 7.83 18.74
CA ILE A 128 -7.31 8.18 20.13
C ILE A 128 -5.83 7.89 20.39
N ILE A 129 -5.33 6.70 20.03
CA ILE A 129 -3.93 6.33 20.24
C ILE A 129 -3.00 7.30 19.50
N ILE A 130 -3.30 7.63 18.26
CA ILE A 130 -2.47 8.49 17.43
C ILE A 130 -2.49 9.93 17.96
N MET A 131 -3.66 10.45 18.36
CA MET A 131 -3.77 11.80 18.94
C MET A 131 -3.02 11.92 20.27
N THR A 132 -3.09 10.92 21.14
CA THR A 132 -2.34 10.92 22.41
C THR A 132 -0.83 10.85 22.18
N SER A 133 -0.38 10.12 21.16
CA SER A 133 1.03 10.06 20.78
C SER A 133 1.52 11.36 20.15
N ALA A 134 0.68 12.04 19.37
CA ALA A 134 1.01 13.31 18.72
C ALA A 134 1.14 14.48 19.70
N THR A 135 0.37 14.48 20.79
CA THR A 135 0.46 15.51 21.84
C THR A 135 1.71 15.39 22.72
N ALA A 136 2.34 14.22 22.74
CA ALA A 136 3.57 13.98 23.50
C ALA A 136 4.87 14.46 22.81
N GLY A 137 4.81 14.89 21.56
CA GLY A 137 5.94 15.41 20.79
C GLY A 137 5.51 16.59 19.91
N ASN A 138 6.44 17.52 19.62
CA ASN A 138 6.23 18.66 18.72
C ASN A 138 5.84 18.21 17.30
N ALA A 139 4.63 17.68 17.13
CA ALA A 139 4.11 17.26 15.85
C ALA A 139 3.96 18.51 14.97
N LYS A 140 4.76 18.63 13.91
CA LYS A 140 4.52 19.61 12.85
C LYS A 140 3.10 19.42 12.35
N VAL A 141 2.34 20.51 12.32
CA VAL A 141 0.99 20.52 11.74
C VAL A 141 1.08 19.97 10.32
N GLY A 142 0.34 18.90 10.03
CA GLY A 142 0.37 18.24 8.71
C GLY A 142 -0.24 19.15 7.63
N ASN A 143 0.14 18.91 6.39
CA ASN A 143 -0.43 19.59 5.24
C ASN A 143 -1.75 18.89 4.84
N ILE A 144 -2.85 19.64 4.76
CA ILE A 144 -4.17 19.12 4.40
C ILE A 144 -4.18 18.40 3.03
N TRP A 145 -3.37 18.85 2.07
CA TRP A 145 -3.24 18.19 0.77
C TRP A 145 -2.56 16.82 0.89
N GLY A 146 -1.55 16.71 1.76
CA GLY A 146 -0.92 15.44 2.08
C GLY A 146 -1.89 14.47 2.75
N ASP A 147 -2.71 14.96 3.69
CA ASP A 147 -3.74 14.16 4.37
C ASP A 147 -4.80 13.66 3.39
N LEU A 148 -5.28 14.53 2.48
CA LEU A 148 -6.23 14.15 1.42
C LEU A 148 -5.65 13.14 0.44
N LEU A 149 -4.36 13.23 0.09
CA LEU A 149 -3.69 12.24 -0.73
C LEU A 149 -3.60 10.88 -0.02
N CYS A 150 -3.22 10.87 1.26
CA CYS A 150 -3.23 9.63 2.05
C CYS A 150 -4.63 9.01 2.14
N MET A 151 -5.67 9.82 2.29
CA MET A 151 -7.05 9.35 2.32
C MET A 151 -7.51 8.82 0.95
N SER A 152 -7.14 9.48 -0.15
CA SER A 152 -7.42 9.02 -1.51
C SER A 152 -6.74 7.68 -1.84
N ALA A 153 -5.55 7.45 -1.28
CA ALA A 153 -4.87 6.17 -1.38
C ALA A 153 -5.70 5.04 -0.75
N GLN A 154 -6.30 5.28 0.43
CA GLN A 154 -7.16 4.29 1.10
C GLN A 154 -8.44 4.02 0.32
N LEU A 155 -9.05 5.07 -0.27
CA LEU A 155 -10.21 4.93 -1.15
C LEU A 155 -9.86 4.07 -2.38
N SER A 156 -8.72 4.32 -3.02
CA SER A 156 -8.25 3.55 -4.17
C SER A 156 -8.05 2.08 -3.82
N PHE A 157 -7.46 1.78 -2.66
CA PHE A 157 -7.29 0.40 -2.21
C PHE A 157 -8.61 -0.29 -1.88
N ALA A 158 -9.55 0.42 -1.27
CA ALA A 158 -10.89 -0.09 -1.00
C ALA A 158 -11.69 -0.36 -2.29
N LEU A 159 -11.54 0.50 -3.32
CA LEU A 159 -12.07 0.26 -4.67
C LEU A 159 -11.49 -1.01 -5.29
N TYR A 160 -10.18 -1.21 -5.20
CA TYR A 160 -9.54 -2.44 -5.64
C TYR A 160 -10.16 -3.68 -4.99
N LEU A 161 -10.29 -3.71 -3.68
CA LEU A 161 -10.85 -4.86 -2.96
C LEU A 161 -12.31 -5.14 -3.36
N SER A 162 -13.10 -4.09 -3.59
CA SER A 162 -14.52 -4.21 -3.93
C SER A 162 -14.75 -4.59 -5.40
N LEU A 163 -14.07 -3.91 -6.35
CA LEU A 163 -14.27 -4.12 -7.79
C LEU A 163 -13.69 -5.46 -8.28
N PHE A 164 -12.58 -5.88 -7.70
CA PHE A 164 -11.86 -7.07 -8.14
C PHE A 164 -12.04 -8.28 -7.23
N LYS A 165 -13.01 -8.26 -6.30
CA LYS A 165 -13.29 -9.36 -5.36
C LYS A 165 -13.36 -10.72 -6.06
N ASN A 166 -14.09 -10.82 -7.16
CA ASN A 166 -14.25 -12.05 -7.93
C ASN A 166 -12.93 -12.52 -8.58
N LEU A 167 -12.08 -11.59 -9.02
CA LEU A 167 -10.77 -11.90 -9.57
C LEU A 167 -9.83 -12.40 -8.46
N LEU A 168 -9.88 -11.76 -7.28
CA LEU A 168 -9.06 -12.11 -6.12
C LEU A 168 -9.42 -13.47 -5.53
N SER A 169 -10.68 -13.88 -5.59
CA SER A 169 -11.12 -15.20 -5.12
C SER A 169 -10.79 -16.33 -6.10
N LYS A 170 -10.55 -16.02 -7.39
CA LYS A 170 -10.33 -17.00 -8.46
C LYS A 170 -8.91 -17.55 -8.49
N TYR A 171 -7.91 -16.74 -8.14
CA TYR A 171 -6.49 -17.05 -8.29
C TYR A 171 -5.75 -17.13 -6.96
N SER A 172 -4.59 -17.77 -6.96
CA SER A 172 -3.68 -17.76 -5.81
C SER A 172 -3.09 -16.39 -5.58
N LEU A 173 -2.69 -16.12 -4.33
CA LEU A 173 -2.09 -14.86 -3.94
C LEU A 173 -0.81 -14.53 -4.77
N PHE A 174 -0.03 -15.54 -5.10
CA PHE A 174 1.19 -15.36 -5.91
C PHE A 174 0.87 -14.98 -7.35
N THR A 175 -0.15 -15.61 -7.95
CA THR A 175 -0.62 -15.29 -9.31
C THR A 175 -1.19 -13.89 -9.38
N ILE A 176 -1.98 -13.46 -8.39
CA ILE A 176 -2.54 -12.12 -8.31
C ILE A 176 -1.40 -11.09 -8.23
N ASN A 177 -0.53 -11.23 -7.22
CA ASN A 177 0.50 -10.23 -6.97
C ASN A 177 1.53 -10.16 -8.10
N LYS A 178 1.99 -11.28 -8.68
CA LYS A 178 2.96 -11.22 -9.77
C LYS A 178 2.45 -10.41 -10.97
N TRP A 179 1.19 -10.59 -11.35
CA TRP A 179 0.61 -9.86 -12.48
C TRP A 179 0.33 -8.39 -12.12
N MET A 180 -0.19 -8.12 -10.93
CA MET A 180 -0.45 -6.74 -10.48
C MET A 180 0.84 -5.93 -10.37
N PHE A 181 1.89 -6.48 -9.74
CA PHE A 181 3.17 -5.78 -9.62
C PHE A 181 3.89 -5.62 -10.95
N LEU A 182 3.79 -6.60 -11.86
CA LEU A 182 4.31 -6.47 -13.23
C LEU A 182 3.65 -5.30 -13.96
N TRP A 183 2.32 -5.24 -13.95
CA TRP A 183 1.58 -4.15 -14.58
C TRP A 183 1.84 -2.80 -13.90
N ALA A 184 1.91 -2.77 -12.58
CA ALA A 184 2.27 -1.55 -11.88
C ALA A 184 3.67 -1.06 -12.27
N THR A 185 4.64 -1.98 -12.42
CA THR A 185 5.99 -1.64 -12.92
C THR A 185 5.90 -1.05 -14.33
N VAL A 186 5.21 -1.72 -15.25
CA VAL A 186 5.04 -1.23 -16.64
C VAL A 186 4.38 0.15 -16.69
N LEU A 187 3.42 0.42 -15.80
CA LEU A 187 2.71 1.70 -15.75
C LEU A 187 3.50 2.82 -15.08
N ILE A 188 4.29 2.53 -14.05
CA ILE A 188 5.03 3.55 -13.27
C ILE A 188 6.38 3.87 -13.91
N TRP A 189 7.13 2.87 -14.33
CA TRP A 189 8.51 3.02 -14.79
C TRP A 189 8.73 4.05 -15.91
N PRO A 190 7.88 4.16 -16.95
CA PRO A 190 8.07 5.17 -17.98
C PRO A 190 8.09 6.61 -17.45
N PHE A 191 7.43 6.85 -16.33
CA PHE A 191 7.33 8.18 -15.70
C PHE A 191 8.39 8.40 -14.60
N THR A 192 8.95 7.35 -14.04
CA THR A 192 9.85 7.45 -12.87
C THR A 192 11.29 7.08 -13.15
N ILE A 193 11.58 6.44 -14.31
CA ILE A 193 12.93 5.99 -14.63
C ILE A 193 13.94 7.15 -14.67
N SER A 194 13.55 8.30 -15.18
CA SER A 194 14.41 9.50 -15.21
C SER A 194 14.74 9.99 -13.80
N HIS A 195 13.78 9.91 -12.87
CA HIS A 195 13.96 10.24 -11.46
C HIS A 195 14.95 9.28 -10.79
N VAL A 196 14.70 7.98 -10.93
CA VAL A 196 15.59 6.94 -10.37
C VAL A 196 17.01 7.05 -10.92
N MET A 197 17.17 7.38 -12.20
CA MET A 197 18.49 7.58 -12.81
C MET A 197 19.20 8.86 -12.34
N SER A 198 18.48 9.83 -11.79
CA SER A 198 19.05 11.06 -11.25
C SER A 198 19.52 10.92 -9.79
N ILE A 199 19.27 9.78 -9.16
CA ILE A 199 19.74 9.52 -7.78
C ILE A 199 21.28 9.45 -7.79
N ASP A 200 21.89 10.21 -6.92
CA ASP A 200 23.32 10.10 -6.66
C ASP A 200 23.61 8.93 -5.70
N PHE A 201 23.68 7.73 -6.30
CA PHE A 201 23.88 6.48 -5.56
C PHE A 201 25.11 6.47 -4.65
N ALA A 202 26.13 7.29 -4.95
CA ALA A 202 27.36 7.35 -4.18
C ALA A 202 27.20 8.15 -2.87
N HIS A 203 26.25 9.10 -2.82
CA HIS A 203 26.04 9.97 -1.67
C HIS A 203 24.85 9.54 -0.80
N VAL A 204 24.03 8.57 -1.24
CA VAL A 204 22.96 8.03 -0.40
C VAL A 204 23.55 7.16 0.72
N PRO A 205 23.24 7.45 2.00
CA PRO A 205 23.75 6.66 3.12
C PRO A 205 23.35 5.19 3.04
N MET A 206 24.20 4.30 3.53
CA MET A 206 23.90 2.85 3.55
C MET A 206 22.67 2.52 4.40
N SER A 207 22.37 3.31 5.45
CA SER A 207 21.15 3.20 6.24
C SER A 207 19.90 3.32 5.38
N THR A 208 19.85 4.30 4.47
CA THR A 208 18.72 4.55 3.55
C THR A 208 18.46 3.37 2.62
N TRP A 209 19.51 2.65 2.19
CA TRP A 209 19.37 1.43 1.41
C TRP A 209 18.75 0.28 2.24
N TRP A 210 19.13 0.14 3.52
CA TRP A 210 18.48 -0.81 4.42
C TRP A 210 17.01 -0.47 4.68
N GLU A 211 16.68 0.81 4.83
CA GLU A 211 15.30 1.30 4.96
C GLU A 211 14.48 1.01 3.70
N THR A 212 15.03 1.31 2.53
CA THR A 212 14.41 0.98 1.24
C THR A 212 14.21 -0.53 1.09
N GLY A 213 15.22 -1.31 1.44
CA GLY A 213 15.15 -2.78 1.48
C GLY A 213 14.05 -3.28 2.42
N TYR A 214 13.91 -2.69 3.61
CA TYR A 214 12.83 -2.98 4.53
C TYR A 214 11.46 -2.69 3.91
N VAL A 215 11.28 -1.54 3.29
CA VAL A 215 10.01 -1.13 2.66
C VAL A 215 9.64 -2.08 1.51
N VAL A 216 10.62 -2.52 0.71
CA VAL A 216 10.40 -3.48 -0.37
C VAL A 216 10.07 -4.87 0.16
N LEU A 217 10.87 -5.40 1.08
CA LEU A 217 10.75 -6.78 1.53
C LEU A 217 9.59 -6.95 2.52
N PHE A 218 9.57 -6.16 3.60
CA PHE A 218 8.58 -6.30 4.67
C PHE A 218 7.32 -5.50 4.38
N GLY A 219 7.43 -4.23 4.01
CA GLY A 219 6.29 -3.36 3.72
C GLY A 219 5.55 -3.74 2.44
N THR A 220 6.23 -4.32 1.46
CA THR A 220 5.60 -4.69 0.20
C THR A 220 5.42 -6.21 0.09
N TYR A 221 6.47 -6.98 -0.09
CA TYR A 221 6.35 -8.41 -0.40
C TYR A 221 5.69 -9.22 0.73
N LEU A 222 6.27 -9.21 1.94
CA LEU A 222 5.72 -9.97 3.07
C LEU A 222 4.40 -9.38 3.59
N GLY A 223 4.25 -8.05 3.55
CA GLY A 223 3.02 -7.38 3.94
C GLY A 223 1.81 -7.85 3.13
N TYR A 224 1.93 -7.90 1.80
CA TYR A 224 0.87 -8.39 0.92
C TYR A 224 0.61 -9.88 1.09
N ILE A 225 1.64 -10.71 1.28
CA ILE A 225 1.46 -12.14 1.57
C ILE A 225 0.67 -12.34 2.87
N CYS A 226 1.09 -11.68 3.96
CA CYS A 226 0.44 -11.79 5.25
C CYS A 226 -1.01 -11.29 5.22
N MET A 227 -1.27 -10.19 4.51
CA MET A 227 -2.62 -9.65 4.33
C MET A 227 -3.52 -10.68 3.62
N MET A 228 -3.10 -11.18 2.47
CA MET A 228 -3.93 -12.08 1.66
C MET A 228 -4.15 -13.45 2.31
N ILE A 229 -3.17 -13.96 3.07
CA ILE A 229 -3.36 -15.19 3.87
C ILE A 229 -4.36 -14.94 5.01
N GLY A 230 -4.31 -13.75 5.61
CA GLY A 230 -5.21 -13.42 6.72
C GLY A 230 -6.63 -13.06 6.30
N GLN A 231 -6.89 -12.81 5.00
CA GLN A 231 -8.22 -12.54 4.43
C GLN A 231 -8.93 -13.81 3.94
N LYS A 232 -8.23 -14.92 3.78
CA LYS A 232 -8.80 -16.25 3.48
C LYS A 232 -9.18 -16.99 4.76
#